data_526a7b87ddc6b8a7b0e5b9d7e445bd96
#
_entry.id   526a7b87ddc6b8a7b0e5b9d7e445bd96
#
_cell.length_a   1.000
_cell.length_b   1.000
_cell.length_c   1.000
_cell.angle_alpha   90.00
_cell.angle_beta   90.00
_cell.angle_gamma   90.00
#
_symmetry.space_group_name_H-M   'P 1'
#
loop_
_entity.id
_entity.type
_entity.pdbx_description
1 polymer ?
#
loop_
_entity_poly.entity_id
_entity_poly.type
_entity_poly.pdbx_seq_one_letter_code
_entity_poly.pdbx_strand_id
1 'polypeptide(L)'
;MVWRKYSIETTVEAEEILAAFLMEELGIEGVEFSDQRGITEEEAKTMFVDLYPEGDDSVEDATLSFYVEVLSKEDKERRKEEVEKAFSDPLVDHSYTLNSSNIFTEEECDEILRALREELENMSTYCNIGKGSISQSETEDKDWLNAWHDFFHSFSVGDFFICPSWEEVPKEAKGKILLSVDPGTTFGTGQHETTKLCLQALGKYGKGKGKERVLDLGTGSGILGIAALKLGAKEVFATDLDPLCEGAVEENLLKNTLSKDQMPLFIGNILGQEKEELAFRKSCEEKPFSLVLANILAPVIIALAPEVPKFLEEGGIFIASGILEEKAEEVRKTLKAVKEWEILEELKEGEWHGFICRKKSF
;
A
#
# COMPACT_ATOMS: atom_id res chain seq x y z
N MET A 1 -19.00 -12.13 -7.03
CA MET A 1 -18.58 -12.32 -8.42
C MET A 1 -17.92 -13.68 -8.53
N VAL A 2 -18.04 -14.38 -9.66
CA VAL A 2 -17.32 -15.64 -9.91
C VAL A 2 -16.23 -15.31 -10.91
N TRP A 3 -15.00 -15.54 -10.51
CA TRP A 3 -13.84 -15.38 -11.36
C TRP A 3 -13.38 -16.74 -11.87
N ARG A 4 -13.01 -16.79 -13.12
CA ARG A 4 -12.43 -17.97 -13.73
C ARG A 4 -10.92 -17.83 -13.75
N LYS A 5 -10.22 -18.75 -13.08
CA LYS A 5 -8.76 -18.86 -13.09
C LYS A 5 -8.34 -19.82 -14.18
N TYR A 6 -7.45 -19.38 -15.04
CA TYR A 6 -6.71 -20.22 -15.97
C TYR A 6 -5.28 -20.36 -15.49
N SER A 7 -4.79 -21.59 -15.42
CA SER A 7 -3.42 -21.88 -15.01
C SER A 7 -2.70 -22.70 -16.08
N ILE A 8 -1.51 -22.27 -16.46
CA ILE A 8 -0.67 -22.84 -17.49
C ILE A 8 0.55 -23.45 -16.80
N GLU A 9 0.67 -24.79 -16.85
CA GLU A 9 1.90 -25.47 -16.39
C GLU A 9 2.98 -25.27 -17.45
N THR A 10 4.03 -24.54 -17.14
CA THR A 10 5.09 -24.13 -18.05
C THR A 10 6.46 -24.25 -17.40
N THR A 11 7.44 -23.54 -17.91
CA THR A 11 8.77 -23.41 -17.31
C THR A 11 9.09 -21.96 -17.03
N VAL A 12 10.07 -21.75 -16.16
CA VAL A 12 10.63 -20.44 -15.82
C VAL A 12 11.11 -19.69 -17.08
N GLU A 13 11.67 -20.40 -18.07
CA GLU A 13 12.12 -19.80 -19.33
C GLU A 13 10.95 -19.26 -20.17
N ALA A 14 9.80 -19.94 -20.14
CA ALA A 14 8.66 -19.61 -20.99
C ALA A 14 7.66 -18.67 -20.33
N GLU A 15 7.64 -18.55 -19.00
CA GLU A 15 6.60 -17.78 -18.27
C GLU A 15 6.58 -16.30 -18.62
N GLU A 16 7.75 -15.65 -18.77
CA GLU A 16 7.81 -14.22 -19.13
C GLU A 16 7.31 -13.97 -20.56
N ILE A 17 7.63 -14.89 -21.50
CA ILE A 17 7.18 -14.78 -22.88
C ILE A 17 5.66 -14.95 -22.94
N LEU A 18 5.12 -15.93 -22.19
CA LEU A 18 3.68 -16.16 -22.10
C LEU A 18 2.97 -15.00 -21.42
N ALA A 19 3.55 -14.41 -20.38
CA ALA A 19 3.00 -13.22 -19.73
C ALA A 19 2.91 -12.03 -20.68
N ALA A 20 3.98 -11.78 -21.45
CA ALA A 20 3.97 -10.73 -22.46
C ALA A 20 2.89 -10.97 -23.52
N PHE A 21 2.76 -12.21 -24.02
CA PHE A 21 1.72 -12.57 -24.98
C PHE A 21 0.30 -12.35 -24.42
N LEU A 22 0.03 -12.78 -23.18
CA LEU A 22 -1.25 -12.57 -22.51
C LEU A 22 -1.58 -11.09 -22.38
N MET A 23 -0.60 -10.27 -22.00
CA MET A 23 -0.81 -8.84 -21.75
C MET A 23 -0.90 -8.03 -23.05
N GLU A 24 0.01 -8.24 -23.99
CA GLU A 24 0.14 -7.41 -25.19
C GLU A 24 -0.81 -7.83 -26.32
N GLU A 25 -1.00 -9.14 -26.53
CA GLU A 25 -1.79 -9.66 -27.65
C GLU A 25 -3.24 -10.02 -27.25
N LEU A 26 -3.44 -10.49 -26.01
CA LEU A 26 -4.78 -10.90 -25.54
C LEU A 26 -5.44 -9.89 -24.59
N GLY A 27 -4.73 -8.83 -24.21
CA GLY A 27 -5.26 -7.76 -23.37
C GLY A 27 -5.63 -8.20 -21.96
N ILE A 28 -4.96 -9.23 -21.42
CA ILE A 28 -5.14 -9.68 -20.04
C ILE A 28 -4.31 -8.77 -19.13
N GLU A 29 -4.97 -8.09 -18.22
CA GLU A 29 -4.29 -7.28 -17.21
C GLU A 29 -4.01 -8.10 -15.96
N GLY A 30 -2.71 -8.28 -15.67
CA GLY A 30 -2.23 -9.00 -14.49
C GLY A 30 -2.18 -10.51 -14.65
N VAL A 31 -1.02 -11.05 -14.36
CA VAL A 31 -0.73 -12.48 -14.33
C VAL A 31 -0.08 -12.84 -12.99
N GLU A 32 -0.31 -14.06 -12.53
CA GLU A 32 0.27 -14.62 -11.32
C GLU A 32 1.34 -15.64 -11.70
N PHE A 33 2.57 -15.40 -11.26
CA PHE A 33 3.66 -16.36 -11.39
C PHE A 33 3.72 -17.24 -10.14
N SER A 34 3.79 -18.53 -10.31
CA SER A 34 3.99 -19.49 -9.23
C SER A 34 5.09 -20.45 -9.64
N ASP A 35 6.31 -20.13 -9.25
CA ASP A 35 7.49 -20.97 -9.40
C ASP A 35 8.10 -21.23 -8.01
N GLN A 36 9.14 -22.05 -7.97
CA GLN A 36 9.86 -22.37 -6.74
C GLN A 36 11.18 -21.58 -6.62
N ARG A 37 11.44 -20.64 -7.51
CA ARG A 37 12.61 -19.77 -7.41
C ARG A 37 12.49 -18.87 -6.19
N GLY A 38 13.61 -18.61 -5.55
CA GLY A 38 13.70 -17.53 -4.57
C GLY A 38 13.55 -16.17 -5.27
N ILE A 39 12.88 -15.27 -4.63
CA ILE A 39 12.88 -13.87 -5.04
C ILE A 39 14.30 -13.34 -4.81
N THR A 40 14.94 -12.77 -5.82
CA THR A 40 16.26 -12.17 -5.67
C THR A 40 16.21 -10.96 -4.75
N GLU A 41 17.33 -10.61 -4.13
CA GLU A 41 17.44 -9.41 -3.29
C GLU A 41 17.04 -8.12 -4.03
N GLU A 42 17.23 -8.08 -5.33
CA GLU A 42 16.90 -6.93 -6.19
C GLU A 42 15.40 -6.88 -6.48
N GLU A 43 14.77 -8.02 -6.73
CA GLU A 43 13.32 -8.16 -6.88
C GLU A 43 12.59 -7.89 -5.57
N ALA A 44 13.05 -8.46 -4.46
CA ALA A 44 12.50 -8.21 -3.13
C ALA A 44 12.54 -6.71 -2.79
N LYS A 45 13.62 -6.01 -3.12
CA LYS A 45 13.74 -4.55 -2.96
C LYS A 45 12.75 -3.79 -3.84
N THR A 46 12.52 -4.26 -5.06
CA THR A 46 11.55 -3.64 -6.00
C THR A 46 10.12 -3.89 -5.57
N MET A 47 9.85 -5.07 -5.03
CA MET A 47 8.52 -5.49 -4.55
C MET A 47 8.23 -5.07 -3.11
N PHE A 48 9.20 -4.44 -2.41
CA PHE A 48 9.10 -4.07 -1.00
C PHE A 48 8.77 -5.25 -0.06
N VAL A 49 9.29 -6.43 -0.37
CA VAL A 49 9.08 -7.65 0.43
C VAL A 49 10.28 -7.88 1.33
N ASP A 50 10.06 -7.88 2.65
CA ASP A 50 11.12 -8.00 3.66
C ASP A 50 11.44 -9.45 4.06
N LEU A 51 10.50 -10.38 3.80
CA LEU A 51 10.65 -11.81 4.07
C LEU A 51 10.17 -12.59 2.85
N TYR A 52 11.10 -13.19 2.15
CA TYR A 52 10.84 -14.08 1.04
C TYR A 52 11.40 -15.47 1.32
N PRO A 53 10.68 -16.53 0.94
CA PRO A 53 11.19 -17.89 1.12
C PRO A 53 12.45 -18.10 0.29
N GLU A 54 13.43 -18.80 0.87
CA GLU A 54 14.54 -19.32 0.08
C GLU A 54 13.95 -20.26 -0.99
N GLY A 55 14.13 -19.92 -2.25
CA GLY A 55 13.67 -20.72 -3.35
C GLY A 55 14.69 -21.77 -3.76
N ASP A 56 14.27 -22.66 -4.63
CA ASP A 56 15.12 -23.66 -5.26
C ASP A 56 15.30 -23.30 -6.76
N ASP A 57 16.38 -22.60 -7.07
CA ASP A 57 16.72 -22.18 -8.43
C ASP A 57 17.01 -23.38 -9.38
N SER A 58 17.05 -24.60 -8.86
CA SER A 58 17.21 -25.80 -9.68
C SER A 58 15.89 -26.31 -10.29
N VAL A 59 14.75 -25.73 -9.89
CA VAL A 59 13.43 -26.13 -10.40
C VAL A 59 13.11 -25.31 -11.65
N GLU A 60 12.91 -26.01 -12.75
CA GLU A 60 12.56 -25.41 -14.04
C GLU A 60 11.03 -25.28 -14.26
N ASP A 61 10.23 -26.00 -13.48
CA ASP A 61 8.77 -25.99 -13.60
C ASP A 61 8.18 -24.72 -12.99
N ALA A 62 7.26 -24.09 -13.73
CA ALA A 62 6.53 -22.89 -13.31
C ALA A 62 5.05 -23.02 -13.66
N THR A 63 4.22 -22.23 -13.00
CA THR A 63 2.80 -22.09 -13.32
C THR A 63 2.46 -20.62 -13.49
N LEU A 64 1.99 -20.25 -14.66
CA LEU A 64 1.47 -18.93 -14.94
C LEU A 64 -0.06 -18.97 -14.86
N SER A 65 -0.66 -18.06 -14.09
CA SER A 65 -2.11 -18.00 -13.95
C SER A 65 -2.64 -16.61 -14.25
N PHE A 66 -3.87 -16.53 -14.77
CA PHE A 66 -4.60 -15.28 -14.94
C PHE A 66 -6.07 -15.46 -14.60
N TYR A 67 -6.75 -14.34 -14.31
CA TYR A 67 -8.13 -14.34 -13.83
C TYR A 67 -8.99 -13.50 -14.73
N VAL A 68 -10.19 -14.00 -15.03
CA VAL A 68 -11.18 -13.30 -15.84
C VAL A 68 -12.57 -13.37 -15.20
N GLU A 69 -13.30 -12.28 -15.26
CA GLU A 69 -14.74 -12.27 -14.95
C GLU A 69 -15.50 -12.64 -16.23
N VAL A 70 -16.34 -13.68 -16.15
CA VAL A 70 -17.11 -14.15 -17.30
C VAL A 70 -18.54 -13.66 -17.17
N LEU A 71 -18.96 -12.83 -18.13
CA LEU A 71 -20.29 -12.23 -18.15
C LEU A 71 -21.04 -12.57 -19.45
N SER A 72 -22.37 -12.47 -19.39
CA SER A 72 -23.18 -12.45 -20.63
C SER A 72 -22.85 -11.20 -21.46
N LYS A 73 -23.13 -11.23 -22.76
CA LYS A 73 -22.95 -10.04 -23.63
C LYS A 73 -23.71 -8.82 -23.11
N GLU A 74 -24.95 -9.04 -22.64
CA GLU A 74 -25.79 -7.98 -22.10
C GLU A 74 -25.23 -7.39 -20.80
N ASP A 75 -24.74 -8.25 -19.91
CA ASP A 75 -24.13 -7.81 -18.63
C ASP A 75 -22.80 -7.10 -18.85
N LYS A 76 -21.99 -7.56 -19.81
CA LYS A 76 -20.73 -6.92 -20.19
C LYS A 76 -20.96 -5.51 -20.77
N GLU A 77 -21.96 -5.34 -21.65
CA GLU A 77 -22.33 -4.04 -22.20
C GLU A 77 -22.87 -3.11 -21.11
N ARG A 78 -23.74 -3.62 -20.24
CA ARG A 78 -24.24 -2.85 -19.10
C ARG A 78 -23.07 -2.40 -18.18
N ARG A 79 -22.13 -3.27 -17.91
CA ARG A 79 -20.95 -2.96 -17.08
C ARG A 79 -20.08 -1.87 -17.73
N LYS A 80 -19.86 -1.93 -19.04
CA LYS A 80 -19.16 -0.87 -19.77
C LYS A 80 -19.87 0.47 -19.66
N GLU A 81 -21.19 0.50 -19.84
CA GLU A 81 -21.98 1.73 -19.69
C GLU A 81 -21.94 2.29 -18.27
N GLU A 82 -21.94 1.44 -17.24
CA GLU A 82 -21.80 1.85 -15.83
C GLU A 82 -20.42 2.48 -15.58
N VAL A 83 -19.37 1.86 -16.10
CA VAL A 83 -17.99 2.36 -16.04
C VAL A 83 -17.85 3.71 -16.77
N GLU A 84 -18.37 3.82 -18.01
CA GLU A 84 -18.34 5.09 -18.76
C GLU A 84 -19.13 6.20 -18.06
N LYS A 85 -20.27 5.87 -17.44
CA LYS A 85 -21.03 6.83 -16.63
C LYS A 85 -20.27 7.25 -15.37
N ALA A 86 -19.63 6.30 -14.69
CA ALA A 86 -18.80 6.59 -13.54
C ALA A 86 -17.63 7.53 -13.91
N PHE A 87 -16.92 7.26 -15.01
CA PHE A 87 -15.85 8.15 -15.50
C PHE A 87 -16.32 9.54 -15.91
N SER A 88 -17.60 9.71 -16.24
CA SER A 88 -18.16 11.01 -16.58
C SER A 88 -18.69 11.80 -15.39
N ASP A 89 -18.78 11.20 -14.20
CA ASP A 89 -19.23 11.84 -12.96
C ASP A 89 -18.03 12.13 -12.05
N PRO A 90 -17.63 13.40 -11.88
CA PRO A 90 -16.50 13.77 -11.03
C PRO A 90 -16.72 13.52 -9.53
N LEU A 91 -17.87 13.01 -9.13
CA LEU A 91 -18.21 12.67 -7.74
C LEU A 91 -18.19 11.16 -7.47
N VAL A 92 -17.94 10.34 -8.49
CA VAL A 92 -17.88 8.88 -8.35
C VAL A 92 -16.43 8.45 -8.11
N ASP A 93 -16.24 7.65 -7.09
CA ASP A 93 -14.96 7.02 -6.80
C ASP A 93 -14.57 6.06 -7.93
N HIS A 94 -13.47 6.38 -8.61
CA HIS A 94 -12.95 5.60 -9.73
C HIS A 94 -12.20 4.34 -9.31
N SER A 95 -11.97 4.10 -8.04
CA SER A 95 -11.27 2.92 -7.52
C SER A 95 -11.98 1.59 -7.84
N TYR A 96 -13.31 1.63 -7.96
CA TYR A 96 -14.11 0.48 -8.37
C TYR A 96 -14.12 0.20 -9.89
N THR A 97 -13.61 1.12 -10.70
CA THR A 97 -13.63 1.00 -12.18
C THR A 97 -12.40 0.29 -12.74
N LEU A 98 -11.33 0.12 -11.94
CA LEU A 98 -10.09 -0.55 -12.34
C LEU A 98 -10.24 -2.07 -12.58
N ASN A 99 -11.30 -2.69 -12.12
CA ASN A 99 -11.60 -4.11 -12.37
C ASN A 99 -12.38 -4.39 -13.67
N SER A 100 -12.38 -3.47 -14.63
CA SER A 100 -13.15 -3.65 -15.88
C SER A 100 -12.35 -4.27 -17.02
N SER A 101 -11.06 -4.49 -16.86
CA SER A 101 -10.16 -4.90 -17.94
C SER A 101 -10.24 -6.38 -18.28
N ASN A 102 -10.38 -7.26 -17.28
CA ASN A 102 -10.45 -8.71 -17.50
C ASN A 102 -11.89 -9.25 -17.54
N ILE A 103 -12.80 -8.52 -18.18
CA ILE A 103 -14.21 -8.94 -18.34
C ILE A 103 -14.43 -9.48 -19.76
N PHE A 104 -14.76 -10.76 -19.84
CA PHE A 104 -14.93 -11.47 -21.11
C PHE A 104 -16.26 -12.22 -21.15
N THR A 105 -16.74 -12.50 -22.34
CA THR A 105 -17.82 -13.45 -22.57
C THR A 105 -17.27 -14.87 -22.71
N GLU A 106 -18.11 -15.89 -22.62
CA GLU A 106 -17.67 -17.29 -22.87
C GLU A 106 -17.02 -17.45 -24.25
N GLU A 107 -17.57 -16.80 -25.29
CA GLU A 107 -17.01 -16.86 -26.64
C GLU A 107 -15.61 -16.24 -26.71
N GLU A 108 -15.41 -15.09 -26.05
CA GLU A 108 -14.09 -14.43 -25.96
C GLU A 108 -13.10 -15.27 -25.14
N CYS A 109 -13.53 -15.93 -24.06
CA CYS A 109 -12.68 -16.87 -23.32
C CYS A 109 -12.23 -18.06 -24.18
N ASP A 110 -13.13 -18.58 -25.01
CA ASP A 110 -12.78 -19.66 -25.96
C ASP A 110 -11.77 -19.20 -27.03
N GLU A 111 -11.88 -17.94 -27.48
CA GLU A 111 -10.91 -17.33 -28.41
C GLU A 111 -9.53 -17.15 -27.74
N ILE A 112 -9.48 -16.65 -26.51
CA ILE A 112 -8.27 -16.53 -25.71
C ILE A 112 -7.60 -17.89 -25.55
N LEU A 113 -8.34 -18.92 -25.17
CA LEU A 113 -7.81 -20.27 -25.01
C LEU A 113 -7.29 -20.87 -26.31
N ARG A 114 -7.92 -20.57 -27.44
CA ARG A 114 -7.46 -21.01 -28.76
C ARG A 114 -6.13 -20.35 -29.13
N ALA A 115 -6.07 -19.02 -29.02
CA ALA A 115 -4.86 -18.26 -29.31
C ALA A 115 -3.69 -18.68 -28.38
N LEU A 116 -3.97 -18.92 -27.10
CA LEU A 116 -2.97 -19.38 -26.16
C LEU A 116 -2.43 -20.78 -26.49
N ARG A 117 -3.28 -21.71 -26.94
CA ARG A 117 -2.83 -23.04 -27.39
C ARG A 117 -1.98 -22.95 -28.64
N GLU A 118 -2.35 -22.10 -29.61
CA GLU A 118 -1.58 -21.85 -30.82
C GLU A 118 -0.21 -21.26 -30.48
N GLU A 119 -0.14 -20.32 -29.53
CA GLU A 119 1.13 -19.73 -29.11
C GLU A 119 2.01 -20.72 -28.33
N LEU A 120 1.44 -21.54 -27.45
CA LEU A 120 2.19 -22.62 -26.78
C LEU A 120 2.79 -23.62 -27.80
N GLU A 121 2.05 -24.00 -28.85
CA GLU A 121 2.55 -24.84 -29.90
C GLU A 121 3.69 -24.16 -30.69
N ASN A 122 3.54 -22.89 -31.00
CA ASN A 122 4.57 -22.05 -31.62
C ASN A 122 5.84 -21.98 -30.76
N MET A 123 5.70 -21.62 -29.49
CA MET A 123 6.81 -21.50 -28.53
C MET A 123 7.56 -22.81 -28.33
N SER A 124 6.88 -23.96 -28.38
CA SER A 124 7.50 -25.28 -28.27
C SER A 124 8.56 -25.54 -29.32
N THR A 125 8.60 -24.79 -30.42
CA THR A 125 9.57 -24.90 -31.49
C THR A 125 10.91 -24.23 -31.16
N TYR A 126 10.98 -23.32 -30.21
CA TYR A 126 12.18 -22.53 -29.92
C TYR A 126 12.51 -22.39 -28.42
N CYS A 127 11.59 -22.71 -27.50
CA CYS A 127 11.89 -22.76 -26.09
C CYS A 127 11.25 -23.98 -25.39
N ASN A 128 11.73 -24.29 -24.19
CA ASN A 128 11.14 -25.32 -23.36
C ASN A 128 9.89 -24.80 -22.66
N ILE A 129 8.70 -25.23 -23.10
CA ILE A 129 7.42 -24.82 -22.51
C ILE A 129 6.93 -25.75 -21.38
N GLY A 130 7.74 -26.73 -20.96
CA GLY A 130 7.31 -27.73 -19.97
C GLY A 130 6.13 -28.56 -20.48
N LYS A 131 5.12 -28.74 -19.62
CA LYS A 131 3.91 -29.50 -20.02
C LYS A 131 3.01 -28.75 -20.99
N GLY A 132 3.00 -27.42 -20.94
CA GLY A 132 2.10 -26.58 -21.76
C GLY A 132 0.62 -26.86 -21.51
N SER A 133 0.26 -27.51 -20.39
CA SER A 133 -1.11 -27.86 -20.08
C SER A 133 -1.85 -26.66 -19.48
N ILE A 134 -3.09 -26.43 -19.96
CA ILE A 134 -3.97 -25.38 -19.46
C ILE A 134 -5.07 -26.03 -18.63
N SER A 135 -5.19 -25.61 -17.38
CA SER A 135 -6.29 -25.98 -16.49
C SER A 135 -7.19 -24.76 -16.20
N GLN A 136 -8.43 -25.04 -15.86
CA GLN A 136 -9.43 -24.05 -15.52
C GLN A 136 -10.05 -24.39 -14.17
N SER A 137 -10.21 -23.38 -13.32
CA SER A 137 -10.97 -23.47 -12.06
C SER A 137 -11.84 -22.22 -11.90
N GLU A 138 -12.89 -22.35 -11.13
CA GLU A 138 -13.70 -21.19 -10.71
C GLU A 138 -13.30 -20.80 -9.31
N THR A 139 -13.13 -19.50 -9.08
CA THR A 139 -12.89 -18.94 -7.75
C THR A 139 -13.95 -17.90 -7.46
N GLU A 140 -14.48 -17.89 -6.27
CA GLU A 140 -15.38 -16.83 -5.82
C GLU A 140 -14.53 -15.70 -5.20
N ASP A 141 -15.00 -14.44 -5.32
CA ASP A 141 -14.37 -13.27 -4.66
C ASP A 141 -14.04 -13.53 -3.19
N LYS A 142 -14.83 -14.39 -2.55
CA LYS A 142 -14.64 -14.78 -1.15
C LYS A 142 -13.31 -15.49 -0.87
N ASP A 143 -12.77 -16.23 -1.82
CA ASP A 143 -11.54 -16.98 -1.59
C ASP A 143 -10.32 -16.09 -1.57
N TRP A 144 -10.32 -15.00 -2.33
CA TRP A 144 -9.26 -14.01 -2.34
C TRP A 144 -9.29 -13.10 -1.11
N LEU A 145 -10.47 -12.60 -0.78
CA LEU A 145 -10.69 -11.84 0.46
C LEU A 145 -10.46 -12.71 1.71
N ASN A 146 -10.84 -13.99 1.66
CA ASN A 146 -10.66 -14.93 2.77
C ASN A 146 -9.19 -15.33 2.96
N ALA A 147 -8.37 -15.36 1.91
CA ALA A 147 -6.94 -15.64 2.05
C ALA A 147 -6.23 -14.61 2.96
N TRP A 148 -6.61 -13.34 2.87
CA TRP A 148 -6.10 -12.30 3.78
C TRP A 148 -6.57 -12.50 5.23
N HIS A 149 -7.79 -13.02 5.44
CA HIS A 149 -8.32 -13.33 6.78
C HIS A 149 -7.51 -14.37 7.52
N ASP A 150 -6.91 -15.34 6.80
CA ASP A 150 -6.11 -16.40 7.38
C ASP A 150 -4.71 -15.95 7.80
N PHE A 151 -4.22 -14.82 7.26
CA PHE A 151 -2.87 -14.32 7.50
C PHE A 151 -2.82 -13.04 8.33
N PHE A 152 -3.88 -12.22 8.31
CA PHE A 152 -3.91 -10.98 9.06
C PHE A 152 -4.79 -11.11 10.29
N HIS A 153 -4.14 -11.17 11.45
CA HIS A 153 -4.80 -11.26 12.75
C HIS A 153 -4.58 -10.00 13.58
N SER A 154 -5.46 -9.78 14.55
CA SER A 154 -5.33 -8.67 15.49
C SER A 154 -4.06 -8.77 16.34
N PHE A 155 -3.45 -7.63 16.64
CA PHE A 155 -2.20 -7.55 17.40
C PHE A 155 -2.06 -6.23 18.15
N SER A 156 -1.10 -6.17 19.06
CA SER A 156 -0.83 -4.98 19.87
C SER A 156 0.48 -4.31 19.48
N VAL A 157 0.46 -2.97 19.39
CA VAL A 157 1.67 -2.15 19.23
C VAL A 157 1.61 -0.99 20.22
N GLY A 158 2.48 -0.98 21.21
CA GLY A 158 2.49 0.07 22.23
C GLY A 158 1.11 0.25 22.90
N ASP A 159 0.56 1.44 22.81
CA ASP A 159 -0.75 1.80 23.35
C ASP A 159 -1.93 1.39 22.44
N PHE A 160 -1.65 0.91 21.24
CA PHE A 160 -2.66 0.59 20.25
C PHE A 160 -2.94 -0.92 20.18
N PHE A 161 -4.14 -1.23 19.74
CA PHE A 161 -4.57 -2.56 19.35
C PHE A 161 -5.15 -2.49 17.95
N ILE A 162 -4.50 -3.13 17.00
CA ILE A 162 -4.92 -3.20 15.61
C ILE A 162 -5.82 -4.42 15.47
N CYS A 163 -7.02 -4.22 14.92
CA CYS A 163 -8.01 -5.28 14.76
C CYS A 163 -8.68 -5.12 13.39
N PRO A 164 -8.61 -6.12 12.51
CA PRO A 164 -9.32 -6.09 11.25
C PRO A 164 -10.85 -6.15 11.49
N SER A 165 -11.63 -5.67 10.50
CA SER A 165 -13.08 -5.55 10.65
C SER A 165 -13.81 -6.88 10.77
N TRP A 166 -13.21 -8.00 10.36
CA TRP A 166 -13.78 -9.35 10.44
C TRP A 166 -13.49 -10.08 11.75
N GLU A 167 -12.65 -9.53 12.63
CA GLU A 167 -12.38 -10.12 13.94
C GLU A 167 -13.19 -9.44 15.04
N GLU A 168 -13.65 -10.22 16.01
CA GLU A 168 -14.19 -9.68 17.26
C GLU A 168 -13.05 -9.11 18.11
N VAL A 169 -13.26 -7.92 18.66
CA VAL A 169 -12.27 -7.26 19.52
C VAL A 169 -12.02 -8.13 20.78
N PRO A 170 -10.84 -8.70 20.92
CA PRO A 170 -10.56 -9.62 22.01
C PRO A 170 -10.36 -8.87 23.34
N LYS A 171 -10.40 -9.64 24.46
CA LYS A 171 -10.27 -9.06 25.80
C LYS A 171 -8.91 -8.40 26.06
N GLU A 172 -7.90 -8.83 25.35
CA GLU A 172 -6.53 -8.30 25.39
C GLU A 172 -6.43 -6.85 24.89
N ALA A 173 -7.39 -6.41 24.08
CA ALA A 173 -7.51 -5.02 23.66
C ALA A 173 -7.92 -4.04 24.78
N LYS A 174 -8.36 -4.59 25.93
CA LYS A 174 -8.85 -3.75 27.05
C LYS A 174 -7.77 -2.79 27.56
N GLY A 175 -8.10 -1.49 27.51
CA GLY A 175 -7.20 -0.43 27.96
C GLY A 175 -6.26 0.09 26.87
N LYS A 176 -6.33 -0.45 25.66
CA LYS A 176 -5.63 0.03 24.47
C LYS A 176 -6.55 0.83 23.57
N ILE A 177 -5.95 1.62 22.71
CA ILE A 177 -6.65 2.40 21.68
C ILE A 177 -6.87 1.48 20.48
N LEU A 178 -8.13 1.19 20.17
CA LEU A 178 -8.51 0.34 19.07
C LEU A 178 -8.35 1.09 17.73
N LEU A 179 -7.63 0.47 16.81
CA LEU A 179 -7.52 0.86 15.41
C LEU A 179 -8.09 -0.28 14.55
N SER A 180 -9.17 0.01 13.83
CA SER A 180 -9.74 -0.94 12.88
C SER A 180 -9.16 -0.64 11.49
N VAL A 181 -8.36 -1.56 10.97
CA VAL A 181 -7.71 -1.43 9.66
C VAL A 181 -7.73 -2.79 8.98
N ASP A 182 -8.22 -2.82 7.75
CA ASP A 182 -8.17 -4.02 6.92
C ASP A 182 -6.99 -3.92 5.94
N PRO A 183 -6.29 -5.02 5.67
CA PRO A 183 -5.34 -5.10 4.57
C PRO A 183 -6.02 -4.73 3.24
N GLY A 184 -5.43 -3.81 2.53
CA GLY A 184 -5.91 -3.36 1.23
C GLY A 184 -4.76 -3.23 0.23
N THR A 185 -5.03 -2.57 -0.89
CA THR A 185 -4.03 -2.31 -1.93
C THR A 185 -3.02 -1.22 -1.55
N THR A 186 -3.26 -0.46 -0.49
CA THR A 186 -2.39 0.61 -0.01
C THR A 186 -1.51 0.13 1.13
N PHE A 187 -0.29 0.67 1.22
CA PHE A 187 0.65 0.40 2.31
C PHE A 187 0.11 0.88 3.67
N GLY A 188 0.45 0.16 4.76
CA GLY A 188 0.14 0.59 6.12
C GLY A 188 -0.94 -0.22 6.84
N THR A 189 -0.86 -1.55 6.81
CA THR A 189 -1.73 -2.44 7.61
C THR A 189 -1.41 -2.42 9.11
N GLY A 190 -0.28 -1.86 9.49
CA GLY A 190 0.21 -1.83 10.87
C GLY A 190 1.11 -3.01 11.25
N GLN A 191 1.18 -4.07 10.46
CA GLN A 191 2.05 -5.23 10.76
C GLN A 191 3.52 -4.97 10.45
N HIS A 192 3.80 -4.12 9.45
CA HIS A 192 5.16 -3.80 9.05
C HIS A 192 5.93 -3.10 10.19
N GLU A 193 7.21 -3.41 10.35
CA GLU A 193 8.09 -2.89 11.38
C GLU A 193 8.10 -1.36 11.42
N THR A 194 8.16 -0.73 10.25
CA THR A 194 8.18 0.74 10.14
C THR A 194 6.91 1.40 10.70
N THR A 195 5.75 0.80 10.45
CA THR A 195 4.47 1.27 11.00
C THR A 195 4.41 1.04 12.51
N LYS A 196 4.93 -0.09 13.00
CA LYS A 196 5.03 -0.37 14.43
C LYS A 196 5.91 0.66 15.13
N LEU A 197 7.09 0.98 14.57
CA LEU A 197 8.00 2.02 15.10
C LEU A 197 7.29 3.38 15.19
N CYS A 198 6.55 3.79 14.15
CA CYS A 198 5.77 5.03 14.18
C CYS A 198 4.68 5.01 15.24
N LEU A 199 3.91 3.92 15.35
CA LEU A 199 2.85 3.78 16.35
C LEU A 199 3.41 3.79 17.78
N GLN A 200 4.53 3.12 18.05
CA GLN A 200 5.21 3.15 19.34
C GLN A 200 5.64 4.57 19.69
N ALA A 201 6.30 5.27 18.75
CA ALA A 201 6.70 6.65 18.92
C ALA A 201 5.50 7.57 19.13
N LEU A 202 4.43 7.39 18.34
CA LEU A 202 3.19 8.16 18.45
C LEU A 202 2.53 7.97 19.82
N GLY A 203 2.48 6.73 20.34
CA GLY A 203 1.98 6.44 21.68
C GLY A 203 2.75 7.18 22.78
N LYS A 204 4.06 7.37 22.62
CA LYS A 204 4.94 8.05 23.57
C LYS A 204 4.93 9.58 23.43
N TYR A 205 5.00 10.08 22.21
CA TYR A 205 5.23 11.51 21.92
C TYR A 205 3.99 12.24 21.41
N GLY A 206 2.96 11.54 20.94
CA GLY A 206 1.71 12.09 20.42
C GLY A 206 0.68 12.47 21.49
N LYS A 207 0.90 12.09 22.75
CA LYS A 207 -0.01 12.38 23.87
C LYS A 207 0.24 13.75 24.49
N GLY A 208 -0.82 14.34 25.02
CA GLY A 208 -0.74 15.53 25.87
C GLY A 208 -1.22 16.80 25.19
N LYS A 209 -1.30 17.88 26.00
CA LYS A 209 -1.68 19.22 25.51
C LYS A 209 -0.67 19.70 24.46
N GLY A 210 -1.16 20.37 23.42
CA GLY A 210 -0.35 20.90 22.33
C GLY A 210 -0.12 19.92 21.16
N LYS A 211 -0.76 18.75 21.17
CA LYS A 211 -0.73 17.81 20.05
C LYS A 211 -2.06 17.82 19.29
N GLU A 212 -2.53 19.01 18.95
CA GLU A 212 -3.88 19.23 18.42
C GLU A 212 -3.94 19.16 16.89
N ARG A 213 -2.85 19.56 16.22
CA ARG A 213 -2.71 19.53 14.75
C ARG A 213 -1.58 18.62 14.34
N VAL A 214 -1.87 17.66 13.48
CA VAL A 214 -0.93 16.65 13.01
C VAL A 214 -0.85 16.70 11.49
N LEU A 215 0.36 16.55 10.93
CA LEU A 215 0.58 16.36 9.51
C LEU A 215 1.09 14.93 9.30
N ASP A 216 0.42 14.19 8.41
CA ASP A 216 0.77 12.81 8.05
C ASP A 216 1.25 12.78 6.60
N LEU A 217 2.56 12.62 6.40
CA LEU A 217 3.23 12.67 5.10
C LEU A 217 3.41 11.25 4.54
N GLY A 218 2.84 10.98 3.38
CA GLY A 218 2.78 9.63 2.82
C GLY A 218 1.84 8.76 3.65
N THR A 219 0.58 9.17 3.70
CA THR A 219 -0.40 8.61 4.65
C THR A 219 -0.78 7.16 4.35
N GLY A 220 -0.71 6.72 3.08
CA GLY A 220 -1.10 5.38 2.65
C GLY A 220 -2.53 5.03 3.09
N SER A 221 -2.66 4.02 3.92
CA SER A 221 -3.95 3.60 4.51
C SER A 221 -4.58 4.59 5.49
N GLY A 222 -3.86 5.64 5.88
CA GLY A 222 -4.29 6.60 6.91
C GLY A 222 -4.05 6.15 8.35
N ILE A 223 -3.45 5.00 8.59
CA ILE A 223 -3.34 4.40 9.94
C ILE A 223 -2.68 5.32 10.96
N LEU A 224 -1.61 6.05 10.59
CA LEU A 224 -0.90 6.93 11.52
C LEU A 224 -1.72 8.17 11.86
N GLY A 225 -2.35 8.78 10.86
CA GLY A 225 -3.26 9.90 11.04
C GLY A 225 -4.48 9.52 11.90
N ILE A 226 -5.09 8.36 11.63
CA ILE A 226 -6.19 7.80 12.42
C ILE A 226 -5.75 7.54 13.87
N ALA A 227 -4.56 6.97 14.06
CA ALA A 227 -4.02 6.76 15.40
C ALA A 227 -3.81 8.07 16.15
N ALA A 228 -3.35 9.12 15.48
CA ALA A 228 -3.24 10.46 16.07
C ALA A 228 -4.60 11.04 16.50
N LEU A 229 -5.63 10.90 15.66
CA LEU A 229 -7.00 11.30 16.01
C LEU A 229 -7.53 10.54 17.23
N LYS A 230 -7.32 9.23 17.29
CA LYS A 230 -7.70 8.39 18.43
C LYS A 230 -6.92 8.72 19.71
N LEU A 231 -5.72 9.29 19.61
CA LEU A 231 -4.96 9.84 20.76
C LEU A 231 -5.44 11.20 21.21
N GLY A 232 -6.36 11.84 20.46
CA GLY A 232 -6.97 13.11 20.81
C GLY A 232 -6.47 14.31 20.01
N ALA A 233 -5.82 14.09 18.86
CA ALA A 233 -5.59 15.17 17.89
C ALA A 233 -6.95 15.74 17.44
N LYS A 234 -7.04 17.06 17.27
CA LYS A 234 -8.27 17.71 16.81
C LYS A 234 -8.46 17.59 15.31
N GLU A 235 -7.37 17.70 14.58
CA GLU A 235 -7.33 17.58 13.13
C GLU A 235 -6.02 16.95 12.68
N VAL A 236 -6.09 16.17 11.63
CA VAL A 236 -4.94 15.63 10.93
C VAL A 236 -5.00 16.11 9.50
N PHE A 237 -3.93 16.64 8.98
CA PHE A 237 -3.77 16.86 7.55
C PHE A 237 -2.94 15.73 6.98
N ALA A 238 -3.47 15.05 5.98
CA ALA A 238 -2.79 13.95 5.32
C ALA A 238 -2.34 14.34 3.91
N THR A 239 -1.23 13.77 3.45
CA THR A 239 -0.80 13.92 2.05
C THR A 239 -0.25 12.60 1.54
N ASP A 240 -0.51 12.33 0.26
CA ASP A 240 0.10 11.21 -0.46
C ASP A 240 0.30 11.59 -1.93
N LEU A 241 1.17 10.86 -2.62
CA LEU A 241 1.37 10.99 -4.08
C LEU A 241 0.38 10.12 -4.86
N ASP A 242 -0.06 9.02 -4.24
CA ASP A 242 -0.94 8.05 -4.85
C ASP A 242 -2.42 8.40 -4.60
N PRO A 243 -3.19 8.71 -5.66
CA PRO A 243 -4.62 8.99 -5.51
C PRO A 243 -5.43 7.78 -4.99
N LEU A 244 -4.94 6.56 -5.10
CA LEU A 244 -5.60 5.36 -4.54
C LEU A 244 -5.72 5.40 -3.01
N CYS A 245 -4.90 6.23 -2.35
CA CYS A 245 -4.98 6.44 -0.91
C CYS A 245 -6.29 7.08 -0.46
N GLU A 246 -6.98 7.85 -1.32
CA GLU A 246 -8.22 8.55 -0.95
C GLU A 246 -9.31 7.59 -0.49
N GLY A 247 -9.57 6.55 -1.27
CA GLY A 247 -10.55 5.51 -0.93
C GLY A 247 -10.18 4.75 0.33
N ALA A 248 -8.90 4.36 0.47
CA ALA A 248 -8.40 3.62 1.63
C ALA A 248 -8.50 4.43 2.93
N VAL A 249 -8.12 5.71 2.89
CA VAL A 249 -8.23 6.61 4.05
C VAL A 249 -9.68 6.79 4.45
N GLU A 250 -10.58 7.02 3.48
CA GLU A 250 -12.00 7.18 3.76
C GLU A 250 -12.61 5.94 4.42
N GLU A 251 -12.35 4.76 3.87
CA GLU A 251 -12.83 3.49 4.42
C GLU A 251 -12.33 3.27 5.84
N ASN A 252 -11.03 3.48 6.08
CA ASN A 252 -10.42 3.30 7.39
C ASN A 252 -10.92 4.35 8.42
N LEU A 253 -11.18 5.59 8.01
CA LEU A 253 -11.84 6.58 8.87
C LEU A 253 -13.22 6.10 9.32
N LEU A 254 -14.05 5.62 8.39
CA LEU A 254 -15.40 5.09 8.68
C LEU A 254 -15.35 3.90 9.66
N LYS A 255 -14.45 2.92 9.44
CA LYS A 255 -14.21 1.79 10.34
C LYS A 255 -13.84 2.22 11.76
N ASN A 256 -13.16 3.36 11.87
CA ASN A 256 -12.77 3.94 13.16
C ASN A 256 -13.77 4.93 13.72
N THR A 257 -14.94 5.11 13.11
CA THR A 257 -16.00 6.06 13.53
C THR A 257 -15.49 7.52 13.52
N LEU A 258 -14.69 7.85 12.53
CA LEU A 258 -14.15 9.18 12.27
C LEU A 258 -14.72 9.73 10.96
N SER A 259 -14.67 11.07 10.79
CA SER A 259 -15.15 11.73 9.57
C SER A 259 -14.01 12.28 8.72
N LYS A 260 -14.23 12.42 7.41
CA LYS A 260 -13.30 13.05 6.46
C LYS A 260 -12.87 14.45 6.89
N ASP A 261 -13.76 15.21 7.53
CA ASP A 261 -13.46 16.58 7.97
C ASP A 261 -12.37 16.64 9.05
N GLN A 262 -12.14 15.53 9.77
CA GLN A 262 -11.09 15.42 10.79
C GLN A 262 -9.72 15.11 10.20
N MET A 263 -9.69 14.59 8.94
CA MET A 263 -8.46 14.21 8.25
C MET A 263 -8.56 14.54 6.75
N PRO A 264 -8.55 15.85 6.40
CA PRO A 264 -8.47 16.24 4.99
C PRO A 264 -7.18 15.71 4.36
N LEU A 265 -7.32 15.13 3.16
CA LEU A 265 -6.24 14.55 2.37
C LEU A 265 -5.91 15.45 1.18
N PHE A 266 -4.63 15.68 0.95
CA PHE A 266 -4.10 16.34 -0.23
C PHE A 266 -3.28 15.35 -1.07
N ILE A 267 -3.72 15.09 -2.29
CA ILE A 267 -2.95 14.28 -3.24
C ILE A 267 -1.98 15.19 -3.98
N GLY A 268 -0.69 14.99 -3.72
CA GLY A 268 0.39 15.80 -4.30
C GLY A 268 1.67 15.78 -3.49
N ASN A 269 2.72 16.34 -4.09
CA ASN A 269 4.05 16.39 -3.48
C ASN A 269 4.23 17.66 -2.64
N ILE A 270 4.40 17.51 -1.32
CA ILE A 270 4.67 18.66 -0.44
C ILE A 270 5.98 19.41 -0.78
N LEU A 271 6.92 18.74 -1.45
CA LEU A 271 8.15 19.35 -1.98
C LEU A 271 8.02 19.81 -3.43
N GLY A 272 6.87 19.61 -4.06
CA GLY A 272 6.60 19.93 -5.44
C GLY A 272 6.58 21.44 -5.73
N GLN A 273 6.48 21.76 -7.01
CA GLN A 273 6.54 23.13 -7.52
C GLN A 273 5.25 23.53 -8.25
N GLU A 274 4.28 22.62 -8.33
CA GLU A 274 2.97 22.92 -8.90
C GLU A 274 2.22 23.93 -8.04
N LYS A 275 1.30 24.67 -8.64
CA LYS A 275 0.61 25.77 -7.96
C LYS A 275 -0.16 25.30 -6.72
N GLU A 276 -0.83 24.18 -6.82
CA GLU A 276 -1.62 23.55 -5.76
C GLU A 276 -0.70 23.05 -4.62
N GLU A 277 0.43 22.44 -4.95
CA GLU A 277 1.45 21.97 -4.02
C GLU A 277 2.08 23.13 -3.23
N LEU A 278 2.43 24.21 -3.93
CA LEU A 278 2.95 25.42 -3.30
C LEU A 278 1.90 26.09 -2.38
N ALA A 279 0.62 26.09 -2.79
CA ALA A 279 -0.46 26.62 -1.98
C ALA A 279 -0.69 25.78 -0.72
N PHE A 280 -0.68 24.44 -0.84
CA PHE A 280 -0.78 23.52 0.30
C PHE A 280 0.39 23.71 1.26
N ARG A 281 1.61 23.70 0.76
CA ARG A 281 2.84 23.93 1.54
C ARG A 281 2.78 25.26 2.31
N LYS A 282 2.37 26.33 1.66
CA LYS A 282 2.21 27.63 2.30
C LYS A 282 1.17 27.59 3.42
N SER A 283 0.06 26.89 3.24
CA SER A 283 -0.95 26.73 4.28
C SER A 283 -0.40 25.97 5.51
N CYS A 284 0.49 24.99 5.30
CA CYS A 284 1.18 24.28 6.36
C CYS A 284 2.16 25.19 7.13
N GLU A 285 2.86 26.09 6.42
CA GLU A 285 3.79 27.05 7.04
C GLU A 285 3.04 28.14 7.83
N GLU A 286 1.88 28.61 7.35
CA GLU A 286 1.06 29.63 8.02
C GLU A 286 0.39 29.15 9.30
N LYS A 287 0.08 27.86 9.35
CA LYS A 287 -0.50 27.19 10.53
C LYS A 287 0.32 25.94 10.88
N PRO A 288 1.42 26.10 11.61
CA PRO A 288 2.29 24.99 11.94
C PRO A 288 1.61 23.88 12.74
N PHE A 289 2.16 22.69 12.64
CA PHE A 289 1.68 21.48 13.32
C PHE A 289 2.47 21.23 14.60
N SER A 290 1.84 20.58 15.55
CA SER A 290 2.49 20.14 16.78
C SER A 290 3.21 18.80 16.61
N LEU A 291 2.84 18.05 15.57
CA LEU A 291 3.39 16.73 15.25
C LEU A 291 3.38 16.53 13.73
N VAL A 292 4.47 16.02 13.19
CA VAL A 292 4.59 15.54 11.80
C VAL A 292 4.98 14.06 11.83
N LEU A 293 4.26 13.26 11.07
CA LEU A 293 4.48 11.83 10.88
C LEU A 293 4.96 11.60 9.44
N ALA A 294 5.89 10.68 9.25
CA ALA A 294 6.34 10.26 7.94
C ALA A 294 6.85 8.80 7.99
N ASN A 295 6.09 7.89 7.43
CA ASN A 295 6.54 6.50 7.25
C ASN A 295 6.79 6.25 5.77
N ILE A 296 7.94 6.73 5.28
CA ILE A 296 8.29 6.80 3.86
C ILE A 296 9.78 6.52 3.66
N LEU A 297 10.19 6.31 2.42
CA LEU A 297 11.55 5.93 2.07
C LEU A 297 12.61 6.95 2.52
N ALA A 298 13.77 6.47 2.94
CA ALA A 298 14.89 7.27 3.44
C ALA A 298 15.30 8.45 2.54
N PRO A 299 15.39 8.33 1.19
CA PRO A 299 15.71 9.47 0.33
C PRO A 299 14.71 10.62 0.47
N VAL A 300 13.43 10.32 0.66
CA VAL A 300 12.38 11.33 0.84
C VAL A 300 12.49 11.97 2.22
N ILE A 301 12.77 11.18 3.28
CA ILE A 301 13.06 11.71 4.63
C ILE A 301 14.24 12.68 4.60
N ILE A 302 15.31 12.34 3.87
CA ILE A 302 16.50 13.19 3.70
C ILE A 302 16.11 14.52 3.05
N ALA A 303 15.29 14.49 2.01
CA ALA A 303 14.81 15.70 1.32
C ALA A 303 13.88 16.54 2.21
N LEU A 304 13.05 15.90 3.03
CA LEU A 304 12.12 16.56 3.96
C LEU A 304 12.80 17.13 5.20
N ALA A 305 13.90 16.56 5.65
CA ALA A 305 14.55 16.94 6.90
C ALA A 305 14.82 18.45 7.07
N PRO A 306 15.26 19.23 6.05
CA PRO A 306 15.41 20.68 6.15
C PRO A 306 14.09 21.46 6.02
N GLU A 307 13.03 20.84 5.52
CA GLU A 307 11.76 21.50 5.22
C GLU A 307 10.74 21.35 6.36
N VAL A 308 10.68 20.18 6.99
CA VAL A 308 9.71 19.86 8.05
C VAL A 308 9.75 20.86 9.22
N PRO A 309 10.91 21.46 9.63
CA PRO A 309 10.90 22.49 10.67
C PRO A 309 10.02 23.70 10.36
N LYS A 310 9.79 24.00 9.06
CA LYS A 310 8.91 25.11 8.64
C LYS A 310 7.44 24.82 8.92
N PHE A 311 7.06 23.56 8.96
CA PHE A 311 5.70 23.08 9.19
C PHE A 311 5.41 22.83 10.69
N LEU A 312 6.44 22.81 11.54
CA LEU A 312 6.32 22.50 12.96
C LEU A 312 6.33 23.74 13.83
N GLU A 313 5.54 23.71 14.89
CA GLU A 313 5.64 24.64 16.03
C GLU A 313 6.99 24.47 16.75
N GLU A 314 7.39 25.48 17.53
CA GLU A 314 8.52 25.33 18.45
C GLU A 314 8.24 24.23 19.48
N GLY A 315 9.17 23.32 19.67
CA GLY A 315 8.98 22.12 20.50
C GLY A 315 8.13 21.03 19.85
N GLY A 316 7.65 21.24 18.62
CA GLY A 316 6.92 20.23 17.83
C GLY A 316 7.78 18.99 17.53
N ILE A 317 7.12 17.88 17.31
CA ILE A 317 7.76 16.57 17.14
C ILE A 317 7.66 16.11 15.68
N PHE A 318 8.74 15.55 15.16
CA PHE A 318 8.79 14.82 13.91
C PHE A 318 9.10 13.35 14.18
N ILE A 319 8.25 12.46 13.72
CA ILE A 319 8.41 11.01 13.78
C ILE A 319 8.60 10.53 12.34
N ALA A 320 9.78 10.00 12.04
CA ALA A 320 10.14 9.49 10.73
C ALA A 320 10.51 8.01 10.83
N SER A 321 10.01 7.17 9.92
CA SER A 321 10.37 5.76 9.75
C SER A 321 10.30 5.38 8.26
N GLY A 322 10.49 4.09 7.93
CA GLY A 322 10.68 3.66 6.55
C GLY A 322 12.15 3.73 6.12
N ILE A 323 13.06 3.60 7.09
CA ILE A 323 14.50 3.81 6.92
C ILE A 323 15.22 2.50 7.16
N LEU A 324 15.76 1.89 6.11
CA LEU A 324 16.61 0.70 6.22
C LEU A 324 17.91 1.01 6.96
N GLU A 325 18.49 0.01 7.65
CA GLU A 325 19.73 0.12 8.42
C GLU A 325 20.87 0.72 7.61
N GLU A 326 21.02 0.32 6.36
CA GLU A 326 22.06 0.84 5.45
C GLU A 326 21.92 2.36 5.19
N LYS A 327 20.72 2.92 5.33
CA LYS A 327 20.40 4.35 5.17
C LYS A 327 20.35 5.13 6.49
N ALA A 328 20.28 4.45 7.63
CA ALA A 328 20.09 5.08 8.93
C ALA A 328 21.19 6.10 9.27
N GLU A 329 22.46 5.81 8.94
CA GLU A 329 23.57 6.74 9.20
C GLU A 329 23.48 8.00 8.31
N GLU A 330 23.04 7.88 7.06
CA GLU A 330 22.83 8.99 6.14
C GLU A 330 21.72 9.92 6.64
N VAL A 331 20.58 9.33 7.03
CA VAL A 331 19.45 10.08 7.63
C VAL A 331 19.89 10.77 8.92
N ARG A 332 20.59 10.07 9.81
CA ARG A 332 21.09 10.64 11.08
C ARG A 332 22.03 11.83 10.86
N LYS A 333 22.93 11.76 9.88
CA LYS A 333 23.80 12.86 9.50
C LYS A 333 23.02 14.04 8.98
N THR A 334 22.04 13.81 8.12
CA THR A 334 21.17 14.86 7.57
C THR A 334 20.38 15.56 8.69
N LEU A 335 19.73 14.80 9.57
CA LEU A 335 19.00 15.36 10.72
C LEU A 335 19.91 16.19 11.62
N LYS A 336 21.14 15.72 11.91
CA LYS A 336 22.12 16.47 12.73
C LYS A 336 22.64 17.75 12.04
N ALA A 337 22.66 17.79 10.71
CA ALA A 337 23.11 18.96 9.96
C ALA A 337 22.08 20.09 9.96
N VAL A 338 20.80 19.81 10.16
CA VAL A 338 19.73 20.80 10.30
C VAL A 338 19.72 21.34 11.72
N LYS A 339 19.98 22.63 11.90
CA LYS A 339 20.18 23.28 13.23
C LYS A 339 18.94 23.18 14.13
N GLU A 340 17.78 23.20 13.52
CA GLU A 340 16.48 23.18 14.17
C GLU A 340 16.19 21.84 14.84
N TRP A 341 16.84 20.75 14.48
CA TRP A 341 16.58 19.44 15.05
C TRP A 341 17.34 19.14 16.32
N GLU A 342 16.64 18.56 17.28
CA GLU A 342 17.16 17.76 18.39
C GLU A 342 16.66 16.33 18.20
N ILE A 343 17.54 15.38 17.95
CA ILE A 343 17.17 13.96 17.90
C ILE A 343 16.96 13.49 19.34
N LEU A 344 15.71 13.13 19.66
CA LEU A 344 15.31 12.66 20.99
C LEU A 344 15.58 11.17 21.16
N GLU A 345 15.29 10.40 20.12
CA GLU A 345 15.34 8.95 20.16
C GLU A 345 15.53 8.39 18.76
N GLU A 346 16.18 7.26 18.69
CA GLU A 346 16.24 6.39 17.53
C GLU A 346 15.72 5.03 17.94
N LEU A 347 14.72 4.54 17.23
CA LEU A 347 14.11 3.23 17.41
C LEU A 347 14.60 2.30 16.32
N LYS A 348 14.63 1.00 16.63
CA LYS A 348 14.99 -0.05 15.67
C LYS A 348 14.11 -1.27 15.88
N GLU A 349 13.62 -1.84 14.78
CA GLU A 349 12.93 -3.13 14.74
C GLU A 349 13.35 -3.87 13.47
N GLY A 350 13.98 -5.04 13.63
CA GLY A 350 14.60 -5.74 12.51
C GLY A 350 15.70 -4.90 11.83
N GLU A 351 15.59 -4.70 10.54
CA GLU A 351 16.47 -3.87 9.72
C GLU A 351 15.98 -2.42 9.58
N TRP A 352 14.86 -2.08 10.23
CA TRP A 352 14.22 -0.79 10.08
C TRP A 352 14.49 0.15 11.25
N HIS A 353 14.65 1.42 10.91
CA HIS A 353 14.89 2.50 11.86
C HIS A 353 13.77 3.54 11.84
N GLY A 354 13.56 4.14 13.03
CA GLY A 354 12.72 5.31 13.20
C GLY A 354 13.45 6.39 13.99
N PHE A 355 13.33 7.64 13.57
CA PHE A 355 13.90 8.80 14.24
C PHE A 355 12.81 9.69 14.80
N ILE A 356 12.96 10.07 16.05
CA ILE A 356 12.10 11.02 16.74
C ILE A 356 12.90 12.29 16.98
N CYS A 357 12.47 13.38 16.35
CA CYS A 357 13.12 14.66 16.45
C CYS A 357 12.20 15.71 17.07
N ARG A 358 12.77 16.64 17.82
CA ARG A 358 12.08 17.83 18.33
C ARG A 358 12.62 19.06 17.60
N LYS A 359 11.71 19.97 17.20
CA LYS A 359 12.12 21.30 16.76
C LYS A 359 12.57 22.12 17.96
N LYS A 360 13.79 22.61 17.93
CA LYS A 360 14.34 23.50 18.96
C LYS A 360 13.64 24.84 18.94
N SER A 361 13.49 25.44 20.10
CA SER A 361 13.13 26.84 20.26
C SER A 361 14.39 27.69 20.24
N PHE A 362 14.42 28.76 19.46
CA PHE A 362 15.53 29.71 19.35
C PHE A 362 15.14 31.07 19.90
#